data_870324237c7a5e234c2129765d32f038
#
_entry.id   870324237c7a5e234c2129765d32f038
#
_cell.length_a   1.000
_cell.length_b   1.000
_cell.length_c   1.000
_cell.angle_alpha   90.00
_cell.angle_beta   90.00
_cell.angle_gamma   90.00
#
_symmetry.space_group_name_H-M   'P 1'
#
loop_
_entity.id
_entity.type
_entity.pdbx_description
1 polymer ?
#
loop_
_entity_poly.entity_id
_entity_poly.type
_entity_poly.pdbx_seq_one_letter_code
_entity_poly.pdbx_strand_id
1 'polypeptide(L)'
;MKKQKHIFSSIKALLLQCKNTAFASQLRPFLFLMVATCVATGILFTSCNKDQDELFTTAEITIDAGDSVQVNKMEVAITLTNLNTNEVVNATEQQNTQLNIRCLQGIYKVFAQGTVTLTDQQGQQRIRRFRVYKDFLQITGLPTSKSSLSLFYID
;
A
#
# COMPACT_ATOMS: atom_id res chain seq x y z
N MET A 1 1.11 18.15 19.32
CA MET A 1 1.83 19.44 19.27
C MET A 1 2.36 19.99 20.62
N LYS A 2 2.04 19.42 21.80
CA LYS A 2 2.52 19.92 23.11
C LYS A 2 3.95 19.47 23.48
N LYS A 3 4.47 18.34 22.98
CA LYS A 3 5.81 17.83 23.30
C LYS A 3 6.99 18.61 22.69
N GLN A 4 6.78 19.29 21.57
CA GLN A 4 7.86 20.06 20.90
C GLN A 4 8.20 21.38 21.63
N LYS A 5 7.25 21.99 22.34
CA LYS A 5 7.50 23.24 23.07
C LYS A 5 8.41 23.06 24.29
N HIS A 6 8.40 21.87 24.93
CA HIS A 6 9.25 21.59 26.09
C HIS A 6 10.74 21.44 25.74
N ILE A 7 11.05 20.88 24.58
CA ILE A 7 12.44 20.69 24.14
C ILE A 7 13.09 22.04 23.83
N PHE A 8 12.37 22.97 23.19
CA PHE A 8 12.89 24.32 22.88
C PHE A 8 13.13 25.18 24.13
N SER A 9 12.31 25.03 25.20
CA SER A 9 12.51 25.78 26.44
C SER A 9 13.73 25.30 27.20
N SER A 10 14.00 23.99 27.22
CA SER A 10 15.19 23.40 27.88
C SER A 10 16.50 23.77 27.19
N ILE A 11 16.51 23.88 25.86
CA ILE A 11 17.71 24.29 25.10
C ILE A 11 18.02 25.78 25.34
N LYS A 12 17.00 26.65 25.47
CA LYS A 12 17.21 28.05 25.82
C LYS A 12 17.78 28.25 27.23
N ALA A 13 17.36 27.45 28.19
CA ALA A 13 17.87 27.51 29.55
C ALA A 13 19.35 27.07 29.64
N LEU A 14 19.75 26.05 28.88
CA LEU A 14 21.12 25.60 28.80
C LEU A 14 22.07 26.63 28.15
N LEU A 15 21.59 27.33 27.14
CA LEU A 15 22.37 28.39 26.46
C LEU A 15 22.60 29.65 27.30
N LEU A 16 21.70 29.94 28.26
CA LEU A 16 21.82 31.09 29.14
C LEU A 16 22.79 30.86 30.31
N GLN A 17 23.00 29.62 30.77
CA GLN A 17 23.91 29.29 31.84
C GLN A 17 25.41 29.33 31.45
N CYS A 18 25.73 29.25 30.15
CA CYS A 18 27.11 29.29 29.66
C CYS A 18 27.75 30.70 29.55
N LYS A 19 27.06 31.76 30.01
CA LYS A 19 27.53 33.13 29.82
C LYS A 19 28.58 33.62 30.83
N ASN A 20 28.89 32.88 31.89
CA ASN A 20 29.65 33.41 33.02
C ASN A 20 30.99 32.71 33.37
N THR A 21 31.61 31.96 32.46
CA THR A 21 32.95 31.43 32.72
C THR A 21 33.90 31.70 31.57
N ALA A 22 35.09 32.17 31.87
CA ALA A 22 36.19 32.47 30.93
C ALA A 22 36.63 31.23 30.08
N PHE A 23 36.09 30.08 30.38
CA PHE A 23 36.27 28.82 29.63
C PHE A 23 35.40 28.77 28.33
N ALA A 24 34.48 29.70 28.16
CA ALA A 24 33.53 29.69 27.06
C ALA A 24 34.14 30.06 25.69
N SER A 25 35.33 30.67 25.65
CA SER A 25 35.92 31.08 24.35
C SER A 25 36.51 29.91 23.56
N GLN A 26 36.97 28.85 24.22
CA GLN A 26 37.49 27.64 23.55
C GLN A 26 36.40 26.60 23.25
N LEU A 27 35.28 26.59 23.98
CA LEU A 27 34.19 25.64 23.77
C LEU A 27 33.25 26.05 22.62
N ARG A 28 33.23 27.32 22.23
CA ARG A 28 32.36 27.80 21.14
C ARG A 28 32.57 27.09 19.81
N PRO A 29 33.82 26.90 19.30
CA PRO A 29 33.99 26.20 18.02
C PRO A 29 33.57 24.73 18.10
N PHE A 30 33.78 24.08 19.24
CA PHE A 30 33.35 22.68 19.43
C PHE A 30 31.83 22.51 19.45
N LEU A 31 31.12 23.43 20.08
CA LEU A 31 29.66 23.42 20.13
C LEU A 31 29.05 23.68 18.73
N PHE A 32 29.65 24.59 17.94
CA PHE A 32 29.26 24.83 16.56
C PHE A 32 29.50 23.59 15.68
N LEU A 33 30.64 22.91 15.89
CA LEU A 33 30.96 21.71 15.13
C LEU A 33 30.00 20.56 15.44
N MET A 34 29.63 20.36 16.72
CA MET A 34 28.64 19.37 17.14
C MET A 34 27.25 19.65 16.60
N VAL A 35 26.81 20.90 16.62
CA VAL A 35 25.50 21.28 16.08
C VAL A 35 25.49 21.12 14.54
N ALA A 36 26.57 21.49 13.87
CA ALA A 36 26.69 21.32 12.42
C ALA A 36 26.70 19.84 12.00
N THR A 37 27.37 18.97 12.77
CA THR A 37 27.34 17.52 12.50
C THR A 37 25.97 16.91 12.77
N CYS A 38 25.25 17.32 13.82
CA CYS A 38 23.89 16.85 14.09
C CYS A 38 22.89 17.28 13.01
N VAL A 39 23.04 18.50 12.47
CA VAL A 39 22.19 18.99 11.37
C VAL A 39 22.52 18.24 10.08
N ALA A 40 23.79 18.04 9.76
CA ALA A 40 24.22 17.31 8.56
C ALA A 40 23.77 15.84 8.59
N THR A 41 23.85 15.16 9.74
CA THR A 41 23.34 13.77 9.88
C THR A 41 21.81 13.71 9.82
N GLY A 42 21.10 14.71 10.35
CA GLY A 42 19.62 14.77 10.27
C GLY A 42 19.10 14.87 8.84
N ILE A 43 19.81 15.55 7.93
CA ILE A 43 19.41 15.68 6.53
C ILE A 43 19.62 14.39 5.73
N LEU A 44 20.58 13.54 6.11
CA LEU A 44 20.86 12.29 5.42
C LEU A 44 19.81 11.20 5.68
N PHE A 45 19.03 11.29 6.75
CA PHE A 45 18.00 10.31 7.09
C PHE A 45 16.61 10.62 6.49
N THR A 46 16.40 11.76 5.86
CA THR A 46 15.10 12.11 5.26
C THR A 46 14.93 11.68 3.81
N SER A 47 15.94 11.04 3.20
CA SER A 47 15.96 10.73 1.75
C SER A 47 15.34 9.37 1.37
N CYS A 48 14.91 8.52 2.32
CA CYS A 48 14.52 7.13 1.98
C CYS A 48 13.03 6.89 1.71
N ASN A 49 12.15 7.91 1.74
CA ASN A 49 10.70 7.64 1.59
C ASN A 49 10.14 7.80 0.16
N LYS A 50 10.92 8.32 -0.79
CA LYS A 50 10.41 8.50 -2.17
C LYS A 50 10.44 7.23 -3.02
N ASP A 51 11.39 6.34 -2.78
CA ASP A 51 11.60 5.17 -3.64
C ASP A 51 10.63 4.02 -3.36
N GLN A 52 9.94 4.03 -2.21
CA GLN A 52 8.98 2.96 -1.87
C GLN A 52 7.64 3.10 -2.60
N ASP A 53 7.19 4.32 -2.90
CA ASP A 53 5.91 4.53 -3.59
C ASP A 53 5.95 4.09 -5.07
N GLU A 54 7.13 4.07 -5.70
CA GLU A 54 7.32 3.58 -7.07
C GLU A 54 7.21 2.05 -7.21
N LEU A 55 7.33 1.32 -6.10
CA LEU A 55 7.19 -0.14 -6.10
C LEU A 55 5.73 -0.60 -5.97
N PHE A 56 4.85 0.29 -5.48
CA PHE A 56 3.43 -0.01 -5.31
C PHE A 56 2.62 0.42 -6.54
N THR A 57 1.66 -0.41 -6.89
CA THR A 57 0.68 -0.13 -7.93
C THR A 57 -0.72 -0.46 -7.44
N THR A 58 -1.74 0.06 -8.11
CA THR A 58 -3.12 -0.37 -7.91
C THR A 58 -3.47 -1.42 -8.97
N ALA A 59 -3.66 -2.67 -8.55
CA ALA A 59 -4.17 -3.73 -9.41
C ALA A 59 -5.70 -3.55 -9.54
N GLU A 60 -6.14 -3.24 -10.75
CA GLU A 60 -7.55 -3.21 -11.14
C GLU A 60 -7.90 -4.56 -11.78
N ILE A 61 -8.54 -5.42 -10.98
CA ILE A 61 -8.87 -6.79 -11.39
C ILE A 61 -10.36 -6.87 -11.70
N THR A 62 -10.69 -7.19 -12.93
CA THR A 62 -12.06 -7.42 -13.37
C THR A 62 -12.33 -8.92 -13.43
N ILE A 63 -13.42 -9.37 -12.81
CA ILE A 63 -13.87 -10.77 -12.90
C ILE A 63 -14.93 -10.85 -13.99
N ASP A 64 -14.63 -11.65 -15.01
CA ASP A 64 -15.45 -11.84 -16.19
C ASP A 64 -16.32 -13.09 -16.04
N ALA A 65 -17.63 -12.90 -16.06
CA ALA A 65 -18.63 -13.97 -15.98
C ALA A 65 -19.03 -14.55 -17.36
N GLY A 66 -18.47 -14.00 -18.45
CA GLY A 66 -18.79 -14.37 -19.84
C GLY A 66 -19.91 -13.52 -20.44
N ASP A 67 -19.89 -13.42 -21.78
CA ASP A 67 -20.73 -12.50 -22.55
C ASP A 67 -22.22 -12.84 -22.58
N SER A 68 -22.61 -14.05 -22.13
CA SER A 68 -23.97 -14.55 -22.26
C SER A 68 -24.89 -14.26 -21.07
N VAL A 69 -24.38 -13.63 -20.02
CA VAL A 69 -25.11 -13.41 -18.76
C VAL A 69 -24.92 -11.99 -18.25
N GLN A 70 -25.99 -11.44 -17.70
CA GLN A 70 -25.93 -10.14 -17.02
C GLN A 70 -25.63 -10.36 -15.54
N VAL A 71 -24.53 -9.80 -15.07
CA VAL A 71 -24.16 -9.81 -13.65
C VAL A 71 -24.90 -8.68 -12.94
N ASN A 72 -25.75 -9.03 -11.98
CA ASN A 72 -26.48 -8.04 -11.17
C ASN A 72 -25.70 -7.68 -9.90
N LYS A 73 -25.11 -8.68 -9.25
CA LYS A 73 -24.34 -8.53 -8.01
C LYS A 73 -23.27 -9.62 -7.95
N MET A 74 -22.09 -9.24 -7.47
CA MET A 74 -21.01 -10.19 -7.20
C MET A 74 -20.46 -9.95 -5.80
N GLU A 75 -20.31 -11.02 -5.04
CA GLU A 75 -19.61 -11.02 -3.77
C GLU A 75 -18.37 -11.91 -3.92
N VAL A 76 -17.20 -11.35 -3.72
CA VAL A 76 -15.93 -12.04 -3.96
C VAL A 76 -14.93 -11.77 -2.84
N ALA A 77 -14.22 -12.82 -2.44
CA ALA A 77 -13.00 -12.74 -1.66
C ALA A 77 -11.83 -13.19 -2.54
N ILE A 78 -10.82 -12.34 -2.68
CA ILE A 78 -9.64 -12.59 -3.49
C ILE A 78 -8.39 -12.59 -2.62
N THR A 79 -7.49 -13.51 -2.92
CA THR A 79 -6.16 -13.64 -2.32
C THR A 79 -5.12 -13.54 -3.42
N LEU A 80 -4.21 -12.59 -3.30
CA LEU A 80 -3.05 -12.40 -4.15
C LEU A 80 -1.80 -12.81 -3.39
N THR A 81 -1.07 -13.79 -3.87
CA THR A 81 0.22 -14.20 -3.29
C THR A 81 1.34 -13.80 -4.24
N ASN A 82 2.21 -12.90 -3.82
CA ASN A 82 3.37 -12.49 -4.60
C ASN A 82 4.38 -13.65 -4.64
N LEU A 83 4.74 -14.08 -5.85
CA LEU A 83 5.64 -15.24 -6.03
C LEU A 83 7.10 -14.93 -5.72
N ASN A 84 7.48 -13.65 -5.66
CA ASN A 84 8.86 -13.25 -5.35
C ASN A 84 9.08 -13.03 -3.85
N THR A 85 8.09 -12.45 -3.16
CA THR A 85 8.21 -12.07 -1.74
C THR A 85 7.44 -12.99 -0.80
N ASN A 86 6.54 -13.84 -1.34
CA ASN A 86 5.55 -14.63 -0.60
C ASN A 86 4.56 -13.77 0.22
N GLU A 87 4.49 -12.48 -0.04
CA GLU A 87 3.52 -11.60 0.58
C GLU A 87 2.11 -11.93 0.09
N VAL A 88 1.17 -11.97 1.04
CA VAL A 88 -0.24 -12.28 0.76
C VAL A 88 -1.09 -11.04 0.99
N VAL A 89 -1.83 -10.63 -0.03
CA VAL A 89 -2.80 -9.54 0.03
C VAL A 89 -4.20 -10.11 -0.16
N ASN A 90 -5.10 -9.81 0.79
CA ASN A 90 -6.49 -10.22 0.73
C ASN A 90 -7.39 -9.01 0.51
N ALA A 91 -8.40 -9.15 -0.35
CA ALA A 91 -9.43 -8.15 -0.56
C ALA A 91 -10.79 -8.79 -0.73
N THR A 92 -11.84 -8.02 -0.43
CA THR A 92 -13.24 -8.43 -0.60
C THR A 92 -14.01 -7.34 -1.32
N GLU A 93 -14.92 -7.73 -2.21
CA GLU A 93 -15.85 -6.83 -2.88
C GLU A 93 -17.26 -7.43 -2.79
N GLN A 94 -18.28 -6.58 -2.62
CA GLN A 94 -19.65 -7.04 -2.34
C GLN A 94 -20.68 -6.62 -3.39
N GLN A 95 -20.32 -5.80 -4.35
CA GLN A 95 -21.31 -5.28 -5.33
C GLN A 95 -20.81 -5.29 -6.77
N ASN A 96 -19.50 -5.18 -6.98
CA ASN A 96 -18.92 -4.96 -8.30
C ASN A 96 -18.15 -6.17 -8.80
N THR A 97 -17.99 -6.25 -10.12
CA THR A 97 -17.09 -7.21 -10.76
C THR A 97 -15.64 -6.77 -10.78
N GLN A 98 -15.36 -5.53 -10.35
CA GLN A 98 -14.05 -4.91 -10.39
C GLN A 98 -13.53 -4.65 -8.97
N LEU A 99 -12.30 -5.10 -8.71
CA LEU A 99 -11.58 -4.91 -7.46
C LEU A 99 -10.37 -4.02 -7.69
N ASN A 100 -10.14 -3.08 -6.77
CA ASN A 100 -8.96 -2.21 -6.75
C ASN A 100 -8.11 -2.58 -5.54
N ILE A 101 -6.91 -3.12 -5.77
CA ILE A 101 -6.05 -3.65 -4.73
C ILE A 101 -4.68 -2.98 -4.83
N ARG A 102 -4.26 -2.29 -3.77
CA ARG A 102 -2.89 -1.74 -3.70
C ARG A 102 -1.92 -2.86 -3.32
N CYS A 103 -0.94 -3.12 -4.17
CA CYS A 103 0.05 -4.16 -3.97
C CYS A 103 1.41 -3.78 -4.59
N LEU A 104 2.46 -4.50 -4.27
CA LEU A 104 3.76 -4.36 -4.93
C LEU A 104 3.66 -4.78 -6.40
N GLN A 105 4.49 -4.20 -7.26
CA GLN A 105 4.66 -4.75 -8.61
C GLN A 105 5.28 -6.14 -8.53
N GLY A 106 4.83 -7.05 -9.39
CA GLY A 106 5.37 -8.41 -9.42
C GLY A 106 4.49 -9.43 -10.13
N ILE A 107 4.81 -10.68 -9.89
CA ILE A 107 4.06 -11.83 -10.39
C ILE A 107 3.29 -12.44 -9.22
N TYR A 108 2.00 -12.68 -9.43
CA TYR A 108 1.10 -13.13 -8.40
C TYR A 108 0.41 -14.43 -8.77
N LYS A 109 0.25 -15.27 -7.76
CA LYS A 109 -0.73 -16.35 -7.76
C LYS A 109 -2.04 -15.77 -7.24
N VAL A 110 -3.12 -15.99 -7.99
CA VAL A 110 -4.44 -15.44 -7.68
C VAL A 110 -5.39 -16.58 -7.35
N PHE A 111 -6.08 -16.45 -6.25
CA PHE A 111 -7.21 -17.28 -5.88
C PHE A 111 -8.37 -16.38 -5.49
N ALA A 112 -9.53 -16.57 -6.11
CA ALA A 112 -10.74 -15.88 -5.69
C ALA A 112 -11.91 -16.87 -5.62
N GLN A 113 -12.83 -16.60 -4.72
CA GLN A 113 -14.06 -17.36 -4.58
C GLN A 113 -15.19 -16.46 -4.12
N GLY A 114 -16.41 -16.82 -4.49
CA GLY A 114 -17.56 -16.02 -4.12
C GLY A 114 -18.87 -16.52 -4.69
N THR A 115 -19.84 -15.62 -4.65
CA THR A 115 -21.18 -15.82 -5.22
C THR A 115 -21.48 -14.71 -6.23
N VAL A 116 -22.19 -15.08 -7.28
CA VAL A 116 -22.64 -14.13 -8.30
C VAL A 116 -24.13 -14.33 -8.55
N THR A 117 -24.87 -13.22 -8.59
CA THR A 117 -26.26 -13.19 -9.00
C THR A 117 -26.32 -12.80 -10.47
N LEU A 118 -26.81 -13.70 -11.28
CA LEU A 118 -26.91 -13.57 -12.74
C LEU A 118 -28.36 -13.47 -13.16
N THR A 119 -28.62 -12.72 -14.23
CA THR A 119 -29.88 -12.77 -14.95
C THR A 119 -29.63 -13.46 -16.30
N ASP A 120 -30.35 -14.53 -16.55
CA ASP A 120 -30.31 -15.21 -17.86
C ASP A 120 -31.09 -14.47 -18.92
N GLN A 121 -31.02 -14.95 -20.18
CA GLN A 121 -31.71 -14.34 -21.32
C GLN A 121 -33.26 -14.38 -21.20
N GLN A 122 -33.79 -15.23 -20.30
CA GLN A 122 -35.22 -15.32 -20.00
C GLN A 122 -35.65 -14.42 -18.83
N GLY A 123 -34.73 -13.61 -18.26
CA GLY A 123 -34.99 -12.71 -17.15
C GLY A 123 -35.02 -13.40 -15.77
N GLN A 124 -34.63 -14.69 -15.69
CA GLN A 124 -34.59 -15.39 -14.43
C GLN A 124 -33.29 -15.09 -13.68
N GLN A 125 -33.43 -14.77 -12.42
CA GLN A 125 -32.26 -14.58 -11.53
C GLN A 125 -31.81 -15.91 -10.92
N ARG A 126 -30.49 -16.14 -10.98
CA ARG A 126 -29.86 -17.32 -10.38
C ARG A 126 -28.63 -16.90 -9.60
N ILE A 127 -28.45 -17.47 -8.41
CA ILE A 127 -27.24 -17.29 -7.60
C ILE A 127 -26.38 -18.52 -7.84
N ARG A 128 -25.12 -18.29 -8.22
CA ARG A 128 -24.13 -19.35 -8.43
C ARG A 128 -22.87 -19.07 -7.66
N ARG A 129 -22.22 -20.12 -7.16
CA ARG A 129 -20.88 -20.01 -6.60
C ARG A 129 -19.84 -20.11 -7.70
N PHE A 130 -18.74 -19.41 -7.51
CA PHE A 130 -17.64 -19.42 -8.47
C PHE A 130 -16.28 -19.47 -7.79
N ARG A 131 -15.29 -19.88 -8.56
CA ARG A 131 -13.87 -19.74 -8.25
C ARG A 131 -13.15 -19.14 -9.43
N VAL A 132 -12.04 -18.45 -9.09
CA VAL A 132 -11.04 -17.99 -10.03
C VAL A 132 -9.70 -18.47 -9.55
N TYR A 133 -8.91 -19.01 -10.44
CA TYR A 133 -7.54 -19.45 -10.16
C TYR A 133 -6.63 -19.06 -11.30
N LYS A 134 -5.51 -18.41 -10.98
CA LYS A 134 -4.48 -18.07 -11.94
C LYS A 134 -3.11 -18.13 -11.27
N ASP A 135 -2.22 -18.98 -11.78
CA ASP A 135 -0.89 -19.18 -11.20
C ASP A 135 0.05 -18.00 -11.43
N PHE A 136 -0.08 -17.31 -12.57
CA PHE A 136 0.81 -16.24 -12.97
C PHE A 136 -0.01 -15.05 -13.47
N LEU A 137 -0.20 -14.06 -12.61
CA LEU A 137 -0.74 -12.76 -12.96
C LEU A 137 0.36 -11.73 -12.83
N GLN A 138 0.73 -11.09 -13.92
CA GLN A 138 1.73 -10.03 -13.93
C GLN A 138 1.07 -8.68 -13.62
N ILE A 139 1.55 -8.02 -12.56
CA ILE A 139 1.10 -6.70 -12.11
C ILE A 139 2.31 -5.76 -12.18
N THR A 140 2.44 -4.97 -13.26
CA THR A 140 3.63 -4.15 -13.55
C THR A 140 3.31 -2.72 -13.99
N GLY A 141 2.02 -2.40 -14.21
CA GLY A 141 1.62 -1.06 -14.65
C GLY A 141 1.69 -0.03 -13.52
N LEU A 142 2.13 1.18 -13.83
CA LEU A 142 2.10 2.35 -12.95
C LEU A 142 1.26 3.47 -13.58
N PRO A 143 0.43 4.16 -12.81
CA PRO A 143 0.07 3.92 -11.40
C PRO A 143 -0.91 2.77 -11.22
N THR A 144 -1.47 2.22 -12.31
CA THR A 144 -2.50 1.19 -12.29
C THR A 144 -2.17 0.06 -13.27
N SER A 145 -2.37 -1.18 -12.84
CA SER A 145 -2.27 -2.39 -13.67
C SER A 145 -3.63 -3.04 -13.83
N LYS A 146 -4.13 -3.13 -15.06
CA LYS A 146 -5.45 -3.71 -15.37
C LYS A 146 -5.33 -5.17 -15.77
N SER A 147 -6.21 -6.01 -15.22
CA SER A 147 -6.23 -7.45 -15.53
C SER A 147 -7.66 -7.98 -15.51
N SER A 148 -7.96 -8.90 -16.43
CA SER A 148 -9.23 -9.63 -16.45
C SER A 148 -9.01 -11.10 -16.07
N LEU A 149 -9.92 -11.65 -15.28
CA LEU A 149 -9.90 -13.02 -14.80
C LEU A 149 -11.25 -13.70 -15.10
N SER A 150 -11.23 -14.80 -15.83
CA SER A 150 -12.43 -15.58 -16.09
C SER A 150 -12.78 -16.44 -14.88
N LEU A 151 -14.04 -16.49 -14.51
CA LEU A 151 -14.53 -17.31 -13.42
C LEU A 151 -14.93 -18.71 -13.89
N PHE A 152 -14.89 -19.67 -12.95
CA PHE A 152 -15.40 -21.03 -13.10
C PHE A 152 -16.56 -21.23 -12.12
N TYR A 153 -17.72 -21.62 -12.62
CA TYR A 153 -18.84 -21.95 -11.75
C TYR A 153 -18.60 -23.25 -11.02
N ILE A 154 -19.04 -23.28 -9.76
CA ILE A 154 -18.99 -24.46 -8.91
C ILE A 154 -20.44 -24.82 -8.61
N ASP A 155 -20.87 -25.97 -9.04
CA ASP A 155 -22.21 -26.52 -8.74
C ASP A 155 -22.22 -27.19 -7.36
#